data_4a1a8dffb8c529a65eb2ad511bd5b9cb
#
_entry.id   4a1a8dffb8c529a65eb2ad511bd5b9cb
#
_cell.length_a   1.000
_cell.length_b   1.000
_cell.length_c   1.000
_cell.angle_alpha   90.00
_cell.angle_beta   90.00
_cell.angle_gamma   90.00
#
_symmetry.space_group_name_H-M   'P 1'
#
loop_
_entity.id
_entity.type
_entity.pdbx_description
1 polymer ?
#
loop_
_entity_poly.entity_id
_entity_poly.type
_entity_poly.pdbx_seq_one_letter_code
_entity_poly.pdbx_strand_id
1 'polypeptide(L)'
;GAQGTVCAGGRYDGLVEQLGGKSTPACGFAMGVERLIALIKESGGEPAAPAPDVYVVHQGDEAARLAFRVAEGLRNEGIDVLLHCGGGSFKSQMKKADSSGATFAVVIGDDEAATGEAQLKALREEGVEQRKLKVDDLAEAIFDHLIDSEDEEE
;
A
#
# COMPACT_ATOMS: atom_id res chain seq x y z
N GLY A 1 -20.24 -9.67 27.19
CA GLY A 1 -19.86 -8.30 27.45
C GLY A 1 -20.72 -7.31 26.68
N ALA A 2 -20.80 -6.07 27.09
CA ALA A 2 -21.64 -5.00 26.55
C ALA A 2 -21.34 -4.55 25.09
N GLN A 3 -20.79 -5.38 24.27
CA GLN A 3 -20.30 -5.01 22.93
C GLN A 3 -20.83 -5.91 21.80
N GLY A 4 -22.04 -6.43 21.94
CA GLY A 4 -22.61 -7.35 20.95
C GLY A 4 -23.02 -6.73 19.61
N THR A 5 -23.12 -5.39 19.51
CA THR A 5 -23.58 -4.74 18.30
C THR A 5 -22.41 -4.49 17.34
N VAL A 6 -22.41 -5.13 16.21
CA VAL A 6 -21.41 -4.96 15.12
C VAL A 6 -21.90 -3.97 14.08
N CYS A 7 -23.20 -4.03 13.75
CA CYS A 7 -23.88 -3.15 12.81
C CYS A 7 -25.24 -2.76 13.38
N ALA A 8 -25.61 -1.50 13.27
CA ALA A 8 -26.93 -1.01 13.63
C ALA A 8 -27.37 0.08 12.66
N GLY A 9 -28.66 0.15 12.41
CA GLY A 9 -29.23 1.15 11.53
C GLY A 9 -30.75 1.22 11.69
N GLY A 10 -31.35 2.06 10.90
CA GLY A 10 -32.80 2.26 10.93
C GLY A 10 -33.30 3.16 9.81
N ARG A 11 -34.61 3.34 9.82
CA ARG A 11 -35.34 4.27 8.98
C ARG A 11 -35.73 5.50 9.82
N TYR A 12 -35.44 6.70 9.30
CA TYR A 12 -35.66 7.97 10.03
C TYR A 12 -36.20 9.04 9.09
N ASP A 13 -37.39 8.79 8.50
CA ASP A 13 -38.02 9.63 7.48
C ASP A 13 -38.27 11.08 7.89
N GLY A 14 -38.43 11.35 9.20
CA GLY A 14 -38.61 12.70 9.71
C GLY A 14 -37.34 13.50 9.98
N LEU A 15 -36.15 12.91 9.85
CA LEU A 15 -34.91 13.58 10.27
C LEU A 15 -34.58 14.78 9.40
N VAL A 16 -34.72 14.66 8.06
CA VAL A 16 -34.38 15.73 7.13
C VAL A 16 -35.27 16.96 7.38
N GLU A 17 -36.57 16.75 7.66
CA GLU A 17 -37.51 17.83 7.99
C GLU A 17 -37.17 18.48 9.34
N GLN A 18 -36.82 17.71 10.38
CA GLN A 18 -36.37 18.23 11.68
C GLN A 18 -35.11 19.10 11.56
N LEU A 19 -34.25 18.82 10.58
CA LEU A 19 -33.04 19.58 10.28
C LEU A 19 -33.31 20.80 9.34
N GLY A 20 -34.58 21.09 9.01
CA GLY A 20 -34.97 22.23 8.20
C GLY A 20 -34.97 21.97 6.69
N GLY A 21 -34.82 20.72 6.26
CA GLY A 21 -34.92 20.33 4.87
C GLY A 21 -36.35 20.01 4.43
N LYS A 22 -36.53 19.60 3.19
CA LYS A 22 -37.82 19.08 2.69
C LYS A 22 -38.08 17.72 3.31
N SER A 23 -39.36 17.39 3.56
CA SER A 23 -39.75 16.02 3.99
C SER A 23 -39.24 14.97 3.01
N THR A 24 -38.25 14.21 3.42
CA THR A 24 -37.57 13.21 2.59
C THR A 24 -37.32 11.96 3.40
N PRO A 25 -37.81 10.79 2.97
CA PRO A 25 -37.52 9.54 3.61
C PRO A 25 -36.01 9.26 3.64
N ALA A 26 -35.51 8.78 4.77
CA ALA A 26 -34.10 8.47 4.94
C ALA A 26 -33.93 7.16 5.71
N CYS A 27 -32.90 6.42 5.37
CA CYS A 27 -32.43 5.26 6.11
C CYS A 27 -30.91 5.22 6.08
N GLY A 28 -30.31 4.56 7.03
CA GLY A 28 -28.88 4.36 7.06
C GLY A 28 -28.46 3.37 8.12
N PHE A 29 -27.21 3.02 8.10
CA PHE A 29 -26.61 2.16 9.10
C PHE A 29 -25.15 2.56 9.33
N ALA A 30 -24.62 2.12 10.48
CA ALA A 30 -23.21 2.22 10.79
C ALA A 30 -22.68 0.86 11.28
N MET A 31 -21.42 0.57 10.99
CA MET A 31 -20.77 -0.64 11.45
C MET A 31 -19.40 -0.32 12.04
N GLY A 32 -18.98 -1.10 13.03
CA GLY A 32 -17.63 -1.03 13.59
C GLY A 32 -16.67 -1.90 12.79
N VAL A 33 -15.83 -1.30 11.94
CA VAL A 33 -14.89 -2.03 11.09
C VAL A 33 -13.90 -2.84 11.93
N GLU A 34 -13.37 -2.28 13.01
CA GLU A 34 -12.46 -2.98 13.93
C GLU A 34 -13.10 -4.19 14.58
N ARG A 35 -14.41 -4.10 14.88
CA ARG A 35 -15.15 -5.25 15.42
C ARG A 35 -15.38 -6.34 14.40
N LEU A 36 -15.64 -5.97 13.15
CA LEU A 36 -15.72 -6.94 12.05
C LEU A 36 -14.41 -7.67 11.86
N ILE A 37 -13.29 -6.92 11.83
CA ILE A 37 -11.95 -7.51 11.71
C ILE A 37 -11.66 -8.46 12.88
N ALA A 38 -11.99 -8.07 14.12
CA ALA A 38 -11.82 -8.93 15.28
C ALA A 38 -12.63 -10.23 15.16
N LEU A 39 -13.89 -10.15 14.72
CA LEU A 39 -14.74 -11.33 14.51
C LEU A 39 -14.24 -12.23 13.39
N ILE A 40 -13.74 -11.66 12.29
CA ILE A 40 -13.13 -12.41 11.20
C ILE A 40 -11.92 -13.20 11.71
N LYS A 41 -11.05 -12.57 12.48
CA LYS A 41 -9.88 -13.22 13.11
C LYS A 41 -10.28 -14.33 14.08
N GLU A 42 -11.28 -14.11 14.93
CA GLU A 42 -11.80 -15.12 15.84
C GLU A 42 -12.43 -16.32 15.12
N SER A 43 -13.02 -16.10 13.94
CA SER A 43 -13.60 -17.18 13.12
C SER A 43 -12.58 -17.94 12.28
N GLY A 44 -11.29 -17.63 12.39
CA GLY A 44 -10.21 -18.25 11.64
C GLY A 44 -10.07 -17.75 10.19
N GLY A 45 -10.80 -16.70 9.84
CA GLY A 45 -10.73 -16.02 8.56
C GLY A 45 -9.71 -14.88 8.57
N GLU A 46 -8.43 -15.17 8.63
CA GLU A 46 -7.41 -14.15 8.38
C GLU A 46 -7.06 -14.19 6.88
N PRO A 47 -7.56 -13.26 6.07
CA PRO A 47 -7.12 -13.18 4.69
C PRO A 47 -5.62 -12.84 4.73
N ALA A 48 -4.78 -13.71 4.17
CA ALA A 48 -3.41 -13.37 3.90
C ALA A 48 -3.43 -12.17 2.95
N ALA A 49 -2.95 -11.02 3.40
CA ALA A 49 -2.68 -9.93 2.49
C ALA A 49 -1.59 -10.41 1.53
N PRO A 50 -1.79 -10.35 0.21
CA PRO A 50 -0.73 -10.66 -0.73
C PRO A 50 0.48 -9.78 -0.42
N ALA A 51 1.69 -10.32 -0.59
CA ALA A 51 2.89 -9.52 -0.50
C ALA A 51 2.87 -8.47 -1.62
N PRO A 52 3.30 -7.23 -1.35
CA PRO A 52 3.38 -6.25 -2.42
C PRO A 52 4.54 -6.60 -3.38
N ASP A 53 4.42 -6.19 -4.63
CA ASP A 53 5.52 -6.34 -5.60
C ASP A 53 6.69 -5.45 -5.20
N VAL A 54 6.40 -4.22 -4.80
CA VAL A 54 7.38 -3.18 -4.54
C VAL A 54 7.19 -2.53 -3.18
N TYR A 55 8.28 -2.36 -2.44
CA TYR A 55 8.33 -1.52 -1.25
C TYR A 55 9.20 -0.28 -1.54
N VAL A 56 8.62 0.92 -1.48
CA VAL A 56 9.33 2.17 -1.70
C VAL A 56 9.86 2.72 -0.38
N VAL A 57 11.17 2.90 -0.28
CA VAL A 57 11.88 3.50 0.85
C VAL A 57 12.49 4.84 0.45
N HIS A 58 12.47 5.81 1.35
CA HIS A 58 12.99 7.14 1.05
C HIS A 58 13.57 7.84 2.28
N GLN A 59 14.47 8.79 2.07
CA GLN A 59 15.02 9.61 3.13
C GLN A 59 15.34 11.02 2.60
N GLY A 60 14.72 12.03 3.20
CA GLY A 60 14.77 13.44 2.80
C GLY A 60 13.40 13.92 2.30
N ASP A 61 13.16 15.24 2.35
CA ASP A 61 11.86 15.84 1.99
C ASP A 61 11.60 15.78 0.48
N GLU A 62 12.61 16.04 -0.35
CA GLU A 62 12.49 15.93 -1.81
C GLU A 62 12.37 14.47 -2.24
N ALA A 63 13.13 13.58 -1.58
CA ALA A 63 13.01 12.15 -1.77
C ALA A 63 11.60 11.62 -1.42
N ALA A 64 10.98 12.13 -0.36
CA ALA A 64 9.61 11.76 0.00
C ALA A 64 8.59 12.18 -1.08
N ARG A 65 8.73 13.37 -1.66
CA ARG A 65 7.86 13.84 -2.75
C ARG A 65 8.04 13.00 -4.02
N LEU A 66 9.29 12.66 -4.36
CA LEU A 66 9.56 11.79 -5.50
C LEU A 66 9.04 10.38 -5.25
N ALA A 67 9.26 9.81 -4.07
CA ALA A 67 8.79 8.50 -3.67
C ALA A 67 7.27 8.36 -3.77
N PHE A 68 6.52 9.39 -3.38
CA PHE A 68 5.07 9.41 -3.53
C PHE A 68 4.66 9.35 -5.00
N ARG A 69 5.28 10.18 -5.87
CA ARG A 69 4.99 10.17 -7.31
C ARG A 69 5.35 8.85 -7.97
N VAL A 70 6.48 8.26 -7.61
CA VAL A 70 6.92 6.95 -8.10
C VAL A 70 5.92 5.87 -7.67
N ALA A 71 5.52 5.85 -6.40
CA ALA A 71 4.55 4.87 -5.91
C ALA A 71 3.20 4.97 -6.64
N GLU A 72 2.70 6.19 -6.88
CA GLU A 72 1.45 6.39 -7.64
C GLU A 72 1.62 6.03 -9.13
N GLY A 73 2.78 6.35 -9.73
CA GLY A 73 3.09 5.95 -11.11
C GLY A 73 3.06 4.43 -11.28
N LEU A 74 3.75 3.70 -10.43
CA LEU A 74 3.79 2.24 -10.45
C LEU A 74 2.41 1.61 -10.22
N ARG A 75 1.62 2.16 -9.30
CA ARG A 75 0.22 1.70 -9.05
C ARG A 75 -0.68 1.90 -10.26
N ASN A 76 -0.52 3.00 -11.01
CA ASN A 76 -1.29 3.25 -12.23
C ASN A 76 -0.98 2.24 -13.34
N GLU A 77 0.23 1.66 -13.32
CA GLU A 77 0.62 0.56 -14.22
C GLU A 77 0.16 -0.82 -13.71
N GLY A 78 -0.48 -0.89 -12.54
CA GLY A 78 -1.02 -2.14 -11.98
C GLY A 78 -0.07 -2.89 -11.06
N ILE A 79 1.05 -2.29 -10.65
CA ILE A 79 2.02 -2.86 -9.71
C ILE A 79 1.53 -2.63 -8.26
N ASP A 80 1.57 -3.65 -7.43
CA ASP A 80 1.24 -3.55 -6.01
C ASP A 80 2.38 -2.88 -5.23
N VAL A 81 2.15 -1.65 -4.76
CA VAL A 81 3.19 -0.83 -4.13
C VAL A 81 2.86 -0.47 -2.70
N LEU A 82 3.79 -0.73 -1.80
CA LEU A 82 3.76 -0.24 -0.43
C LEU A 82 4.79 0.89 -0.25
N LEU A 83 4.28 2.11 -0.05
CA LEU A 83 5.12 3.28 0.25
C LEU A 83 5.40 3.35 1.75
N HIS A 84 6.67 3.51 2.13
CA HIS A 84 7.04 3.70 3.52
C HIS A 84 6.56 5.04 4.07
N CYS A 85 5.72 5.02 5.12
CA CYS A 85 5.10 6.21 5.71
C CYS A 85 5.68 6.61 7.08
N GLY A 86 6.70 5.93 7.58
CA GLY A 86 7.10 6.06 8.99
C GLY A 86 8.39 6.82 9.26
N GLY A 87 9.10 7.34 8.26
CA GLY A 87 10.44 7.93 8.43
C GLY A 87 11.48 6.92 8.94
N GLY A 88 12.61 7.42 9.45
CA GLY A 88 13.70 6.59 9.93
C GLY A 88 14.83 6.39 8.91
N SER A 89 15.89 5.68 9.32
CA SER A 89 17.02 5.41 8.45
C SER A 89 16.71 4.40 7.37
N PHE A 90 17.43 4.44 6.24
CA PHE A 90 17.32 3.42 5.18
C PHE A 90 17.44 2.00 5.70
N LYS A 91 18.35 1.74 6.64
CA LYS A 91 18.52 0.42 7.26
C LYS A 91 17.23 -0.06 7.95
N SER A 92 16.55 0.82 8.67
CA SER A 92 15.28 0.53 9.34
C SER A 92 14.16 0.27 8.34
N GLN A 93 14.08 1.07 7.28
CA GLN A 93 13.09 0.95 6.23
C GLN A 93 13.30 -0.31 5.40
N MET A 94 14.54 -0.64 5.03
CA MET A 94 14.89 -1.88 4.31
C MET A 94 14.52 -3.14 5.09
N LYS A 95 14.69 -3.13 6.43
CA LYS A 95 14.21 -4.23 7.27
C LYS A 95 12.69 -4.41 7.18
N LYS A 96 11.93 -3.33 7.07
CA LYS A 96 10.48 -3.39 6.89
C LYS A 96 10.10 -3.86 5.49
N ALA A 97 10.83 -3.41 4.47
CA ALA A 97 10.68 -3.88 3.10
C ALA A 97 10.88 -5.40 3.01
N ASP A 98 11.92 -5.90 3.63
CA ASP A 98 12.17 -7.34 3.70
C ASP A 98 11.05 -8.10 4.43
N SER A 99 10.61 -7.59 5.58
CA SER A 99 9.54 -8.21 6.38
C SER A 99 8.15 -8.13 5.73
N SER A 100 7.94 -7.25 4.74
CA SER A 100 6.66 -7.13 4.03
C SER A 100 6.43 -8.23 3.00
N GLY A 101 7.46 -8.98 2.65
CA GLY A 101 7.40 -9.98 1.59
C GLY A 101 7.61 -9.40 0.18
N ALA A 102 7.82 -8.08 0.04
CA ALA A 102 7.99 -7.45 -1.26
C ALA A 102 9.10 -8.11 -2.10
N THR A 103 8.87 -8.21 -3.40
CA THR A 103 9.85 -8.71 -4.36
C THR A 103 10.97 -7.71 -4.57
N PHE A 104 10.61 -6.42 -4.66
CA PHE A 104 11.56 -5.33 -4.87
C PHE A 104 11.52 -4.27 -3.79
N ALA A 105 12.66 -3.60 -3.58
CA ALA A 105 12.74 -2.32 -2.92
C ALA A 105 13.16 -1.24 -3.93
N VAL A 106 12.40 -0.14 -3.98
CA VAL A 106 12.78 1.10 -4.67
C VAL A 106 13.33 2.06 -3.62
N VAL A 107 14.59 2.47 -3.78
CA VAL A 107 15.29 3.32 -2.81
C VAL A 107 15.53 4.70 -3.42
N ILE A 108 15.09 5.75 -2.70
CA ILE A 108 15.18 7.14 -3.15
C ILE A 108 15.78 7.97 -2.01
N GLY A 109 16.96 8.51 -2.23
CA GLY A 109 17.60 9.50 -1.39
C GLY A 109 17.58 10.89 -2.04
N ASP A 110 18.25 11.85 -1.40
CA ASP A 110 18.32 13.22 -1.92
C ASP A 110 19.09 13.29 -3.26
N ASP A 111 20.08 12.43 -3.47
CA ASP A 111 20.84 12.36 -4.73
C ASP A 111 19.97 11.83 -5.86
N GLU A 112 19.19 10.78 -5.61
CA GLU A 112 18.22 10.23 -6.56
C GLU A 112 17.11 11.24 -6.85
N ALA A 113 16.63 11.94 -5.84
CA ALA A 113 15.60 12.98 -6.02
C ALA A 113 16.10 14.13 -6.89
N ALA A 114 17.37 14.51 -6.78
CA ALA A 114 17.96 15.58 -7.58
C ALA A 114 18.13 15.20 -9.06
N THR A 115 18.35 13.90 -9.36
CA THR A 115 18.59 13.40 -10.73
C THR A 115 17.35 12.80 -11.39
N GLY A 116 16.24 12.61 -10.65
CA GLY A 116 15.05 11.92 -11.15
C GLY A 116 15.26 10.42 -11.35
N GLU A 117 16.13 9.83 -10.53
CA GLU A 117 16.50 8.42 -10.57
C GLU A 117 16.05 7.72 -9.30
N ALA A 118 16.08 6.40 -9.29
CA ALA A 118 15.85 5.56 -8.13
C ALA A 118 16.73 4.31 -8.23
N GLN A 119 16.97 3.69 -7.09
CA GLN A 119 17.69 2.43 -7.07
C GLN A 119 16.69 1.28 -6.90
N LEU A 120 16.68 0.34 -7.84
CA LEU A 120 15.87 -0.88 -7.80
C LEU A 120 16.71 -2.02 -7.25
N LYS A 121 16.21 -2.68 -6.21
CA LYS A 121 16.86 -3.82 -5.55
C LYS A 121 15.90 -4.99 -5.45
N ALA A 122 16.27 -6.15 -6.00
CA ALA A 122 15.58 -7.41 -5.72
C ALA A 122 15.80 -7.82 -4.25
N LEU A 123 14.74 -8.26 -3.57
CA LEU A 123 14.77 -8.66 -2.17
C LEU A 123 14.68 -10.18 -1.98
N ARG A 124 14.20 -10.90 -3.00
CA ARG A 124 13.94 -12.36 -2.93
C ARG A 124 14.96 -13.18 -3.68
N GLU A 125 15.85 -12.56 -4.44
CA GLU A 125 16.87 -13.23 -5.22
C GLU A 125 18.26 -12.91 -4.70
N GLU A 126 19.08 -13.92 -4.49
CA GLU A 126 20.48 -13.76 -4.12
C GLU A 126 21.32 -13.49 -5.36
N GLY A 127 22.21 -12.50 -5.31
CA GLY A 127 23.16 -12.21 -6.37
C GLY A 127 22.69 -11.24 -7.45
N VAL A 128 21.46 -10.75 -7.39
CA VAL A 128 20.98 -9.69 -8.28
C VAL A 128 21.51 -8.33 -7.79
N GLU A 129 22.30 -7.69 -8.63
CA GLU A 129 22.87 -6.38 -8.32
C GLU A 129 21.79 -5.29 -8.29
N GLN A 130 21.92 -4.36 -7.35
CA GLN A 130 21.11 -3.16 -7.29
C GLN A 130 21.35 -2.31 -8.53
N ARG A 131 20.26 -1.91 -9.21
CA ARG A 131 20.32 -1.13 -10.46
C ARG A 131 19.84 0.30 -10.20
N LYS A 132 20.57 1.27 -10.74
CA LYS A 132 20.13 2.68 -10.75
C LYS A 132 19.42 2.95 -12.07
N LEU A 133 18.16 3.40 -12.00
CA LEU A 133 17.27 3.60 -13.15
C LEU A 133 16.62 4.99 -13.07
N LYS A 134 16.21 5.52 -14.21
CA LYS A 134 15.29 6.66 -14.21
C LYS A 134 13.93 6.21 -13.68
N VAL A 135 13.23 7.10 -13.02
CA VAL A 135 11.91 6.78 -12.45
C VAL A 135 10.88 6.33 -13.50
N ASP A 136 11.02 6.84 -14.73
CA ASP A 136 10.15 6.48 -15.85
C ASP A 136 10.39 5.06 -16.38
N ASP A 137 11.58 4.49 -16.15
CA ASP A 137 11.96 3.16 -16.62
C ASP A 137 11.69 2.06 -15.57
N LEU A 138 11.24 2.44 -14.36
CA LEU A 138 11.04 1.50 -13.24
C LEU A 138 9.97 0.46 -13.53
N ALA A 139 8.83 0.87 -14.08
CA ALA A 139 7.71 -0.03 -14.33
C ALA A 139 8.11 -1.14 -15.32
N GLU A 140 8.73 -0.78 -16.44
CA GLU A 140 9.23 -1.73 -17.43
C GLU A 140 10.22 -2.72 -16.81
N ALA A 141 11.19 -2.22 -16.05
CA ALA A 141 12.21 -3.06 -15.41
C ALA A 141 11.64 -4.02 -14.36
N ILE A 142 10.53 -3.66 -13.69
CA ILE A 142 9.84 -4.51 -12.73
C ILE A 142 9.01 -5.56 -13.46
N PHE A 143 8.27 -5.19 -14.50
CA PHE A 143 7.47 -6.13 -15.29
C PHE A 143 8.32 -7.19 -15.97
N ASP A 144 9.42 -6.80 -16.62
CA ASP A 144 10.35 -7.74 -17.26
C ASP A 144 10.78 -8.85 -16.30
N HIS A 145 11.03 -8.46 -15.04
CA HIS A 145 11.47 -9.41 -14.04
C HIS A 145 10.32 -10.29 -13.50
N LEU A 146 9.11 -9.72 -13.30
CA LEU A 146 7.95 -10.47 -12.82
C LEU A 146 7.51 -11.53 -13.85
N ILE A 147 7.59 -11.21 -15.14
CA ILE A 147 7.25 -12.15 -16.22
C ILE A 147 8.25 -13.30 -16.27
N ASP A 148 9.57 -13.00 -16.20
CA ASP A 148 10.61 -14.02 -16.22
C ASP A 148 10.50 -15.01 -15.04
N SER A 149 10.04 -14.53 -13.87
CA SER A 149 9.87 -15.37 -12.68
C SER A 149 8.65 -16.32 -12.75
N GLU A 150 7.59 -15.96 -13.48
CA GLU A 150 6.42 -16.82 -13.69
C GLU A 150 6.72 -17.99 -14.64
N ASP A 151 7.59 -17.77 -15.63
CA ASP A 151 7.99 -18.79 -16.60
C ASP A 151 8.94 -19.87 -16.00
N GLU A 152 9.60 -19.60 -14.86
CA GLU A 152 10.47 -20.56 -14.18
C GLU A 152 9.72 -21.50 -13.19
N GLU A 153 8.47 -21.21 -12.83
CA GLU A 153 7.64 -22.01 -11.91
C GLU A 153 6.74 -23.05 -12.63
N GLU A 154 6.67 -23.07 -13.97
CA GLU A 154 5.96 -24.10 -14.77
C GLU A 154 6.89 -25.25 -15.18
#